data_f05424427a57cfa8696401465d3146f6
#
_entry.id   f05424427a57cfa8696401465d3146f6
#
_cell.length_a   1.000
_cell.length_b   1.000
_cell.length_c   1.000
_cell.angle_alpha   90.00
_cell.angle_beta   90.00
_cell.angle_gamma   90.00
#
_symmetry.space_group_name_H-M   'P 1'
#
loop_
_entity.id
_entity.type
_entity.pdbx_description
1 polymer ?
#
loop_
_entity_poly.entity_id
_entity_poly.type
_entity_poly.pdbx_seq_one_letter_code
_entity_poly.pdbx_strand_id
1 'polypeptide(L)'
;KAARPAPGREFPLLLEDDALMAIDKPAGVAVHGGSGVSFGVIEQLRQARPLAKLLELVHRLDRETSGILLVAKKRSALKHVQDQFRERETGKTYLALVQGQWPEKLKVIDSALHKFLLPDGERRVRVTSNDDPDGMRSITLVKVAERWDTCTLLEVTIKTGRTHQIRVHLASQGHPIAGDDKYGDFEWNKALQKQGLKRMFLHAWRLQFTHPATGKRIELKSNLPPELQLYVNHVKSKSTPPSV
;
A
#
# COMPACT_ATOMS: atom_id res chain seq x y z
N LYS A 1 13.27 22.12 22.40
CA LYS A 1 13.28 22.75 21.08
C LYS A 1 11.91 22.60 20.43
N ALA A 2 11.32 23.72 19.98
CA ALA A 2 10.09 23.68 19.21
C ALA A 2 10.35 22.88 17.92
N ALA A 3 9.43 21.95 17.60
CA ALA A 3 9.51 21.20 16.34
C ALA A 3 9.39 22.18 15.16
N ARG A 4 10.21 22.01 14.12
CA ARG A 4 10.07 22.79 12.91
C ARG A 4 8.73 22.44 12.26
N PRO A 5 7.96 23.45 11.75
CA PRO A 5 6.75 23.16 11.01
C PRO A 5 7.07 22.36 9.76
N ALA A 6 6.13 21.52 9.32
CA ALA A 6 6.27 20.78 8.06
C ALA A 6 6.36 21.77 6.89
N PRO A 7 7.22 21.51 5.89
CA PRO A 7 7.19 22.29 4.66
C PRO A 7 5.87 22.02 3.92
N GLY A 8 5.34 23.05 3.26
CA GLY A 8 4.18 22.86 2.39
C GLY A 8 4.54 22.04 1.16
N ARG A 9 3.70 21.06 0.83
CA ARG A 9 3.89 20.24 -0.37
C ARG A 9 2.54 19.81 -0.92
N GLU A 10 2.37 19.97 -2.23
CA GLU A 10 1.28 19.38 -2.98
C GLU A 10 1.76 18.06 -3.57
N PHE A 11 0.82 17.14 -3.79
CA PHE A 11 1.07 15.83 -4.39
C PHE A 11 0.24 15.71 -5.67
N PRO A 12 0.66 14.88 -6.64
CA PRO A 12 -0.14 14.69 -7.86
C PRO A 12 -1.57 14.27 -7.51
N LEU A 13 -2.55 14.88 -8.18
CA LEU A 13 -3.96 14.66 -7.92
C LEU A 13 -4.53 13.64 -8.91
N LEU A 14 -5.32 12.69 -8.39
CA LEU A 14 -6.13 11.76 -9.18
C LEU A 14 -7.58 12.22 -9.22
N LEU A 15 -8.04 12.90 -8.18
CA LEU A 15 -9.38 13.45 -8.05
C LEU A 15 -9.33 14.58 -7.04
N GLU A 16 -10.09 15.65 -7.30
CA GLU A 16 -10.38 16.67 -6.28
C GLU A 16 -11.71 17.31 -6.54
N ASP A 17 -12.53 17.42 -5.48
CA ASP A 17 -13.76 18.21 -5.46
C ASP A 17 -13.94 18.84 -4.07
N ASP A 18 -15.14 19.32 -3.75
CA ASP A 18 -15.39 19.97 -2.45
C ASP A 18 -15.34 19.00 -1.27
N ALA A 19 -15.57 17.71 -1.50
CA ALA A 19 -15.69 16.70 -0.44
C ALA A 19 -14.40 15.93 -0.20
N LEU A 20 -13.69 15.59 -1.28
CA LEU A 20 -12.55 14.67 -1.25
C LEU A 20 -11.44 15.13 -2.18
N MET A 21 -10.23 14.71 -1.86
CA MET A 21 -9.13 14.65 -2.81
C MET A 21 -8.49 13.28 -2.76
N ALA A 22 -8.06 12.78 -3.90
CA ALA A 22 -7.25 11.58 -4.01
C ALA A 22 -5.89 11.97 -4.57
N ILE A 23 -4.85 11.62 -3.86
CA ILE A 23 -3.48 11.90 -4.30
C ILE A 23 -2.77 10.63 -4.69
N ASP A 24 -1.73 10.79 -5.49
CA ASP A 24 -0.81 9.73 -5.86
C ASP A 24 0.41 9.85 -4.93
N LYS A 25 0.39 9.09 -3.84
CA LYS A 25 1.46 9.16 -2.83
C LYS A 25 2.73 8.50 -3.36
N PRO A 26 3.88 9.18 -3.31
CA PRO A 26 5.15 8.53 -3.62
C PRO A 26 5.58 7.60 -2.49
N ALA A 27 6.44 6.64 -2.81
CA ALA A 27 7.12 5.84 -1.80
C ALA A 27 8.09 6.73 -1.01
N GLY A 28 8.35 6.34 0.24
CA GLY A 28 9.31 7.04 1.09
C GLY A 28 8.71 8.15 1.94
N VAL A 29 7.45 8.50 1.71
CA VAL A 29 6.75 9.52 2.51
C VAL A 29 5.67 8.84 3.34
N ALA A 30 5.72 9.01 4.66
CA ALA A 30 4.68 8.50 5.56
C ALA A 30 3.39 9.29 5.37
N VAL A 31 2.24 8.66 5.67
CA VAL A 31 0.94 9.36 5.55
C VAL A 31 0.78 10.43 6.61
N HIS A 32 1.31 10.21 7.81
CA HIS A 32 1.32 11.22 8.90
C HIS A 32 2.61 11.13 9.69
N GLY A 33 2.96 12.22 10.36
CA GLY A 33 4.06 12.26 11.32
C GLY A 33 3.78 11.39 12.54
N GLY A 34 4.84 11.03 13.24
CA GLY A 34 4.76 10.19 14.42
C GLY A 34 6.14 9.80 14.89
N SER A 35 6.26 8.60 15.48
CA SER A 35 7.51 8.06 16.00
C SER A 35 8.60 8.04 14.92
N GLY A 36 9.64 8.86 15.09
CA GLY A 36 10.77 8.93 14.15
C GLY A 36 10.48 9.63 12.83
N VAL A 37 9.28 10.21 12.65
CA VAL A 37 8.91 10.96 11.44
C VAL A 37 8.39 12.33 11.86
N SER A 38 9.05 13.39 11.40
CA SER A 38 8.70 14.77 11.77
C SER A 38 7.39 15.24 11.13
N PHE A 39 7.13 14.82 9.89
CA PHE A 39 5.90 15.17 9.17
C PHE A 39 5.68 14.21 8.02
N GLY A 40 4.41 13.95 7.71
CA GLY A 40 3.98 13.11 6.59
C GLY A 40 3.17 13.88 5.57
N VAL A 41 2.48 13.15 4.71
CA VAL A 41 1.63 13.71 3.66
C VAL A 41 0.65 14.74 4.23
N ILE A 42 -0.08 14.38 5.31
CA ILE A 42 -1.18 15.22 5.79
C ILE A 42 -0.66 16.56 6.36
N GLU A 43 0.46 16.56 7.10
CA GLU A 43 1.04 17.78 7.63
C GLU A 43 1.55 18.68 6.51
N GLN A 44 2.17 18.11 5.48
CA GLN A 44 2.66 18.85 4.32
C GLN A 44 1.51 19.46 3.50
N LEU A 45 0.41 18.72 3.31
CA LEU A 45 -0.78 19.22 2.64
C LEU A 45 -1.42 20.37 3.40
N ARG A 46 -1.54 20.26 4.72
CA ARG A 46 -2.10 21.31 5.56
C ARG A 46 -1.28 22.59 5.47
N GLN A 47 0.04 22.49 5.40
CA GLN A 47 0.91 23.67 5.22
C GLN A 47 0.78 24.26 3.83
N ALA A 48 0.59 23.45 2.80
CA ALA A 48 0.37 23.93 1.43
C ALA A 48 -1.00 24.59 1.25
N ARG A 49 -1.97 24.25 2.11
CA ARG A 49 -3.36 24.74 2.00
C ARG A 49 -3.85 25.35 3.32
N PRO A 50 -3.27 26.48 3.74
CA PRO A 50 -3.58 27.06 5.05
C PRO A 50 -5.03 27.55 5.18
N LEU A 51 -5.74 27.75 4.05
CA LEU A 51 -7.13 28.17 4.06
C LEU A 51 -8.11 26.99 4.03
N ALA A 52 -7.64 25.76 3.89
CA ALA A 52 -8.50 24.59 3.93
C ALA A 52 -9.10 24.42 5.32
N LYS A 53 -10.43 24.27 5.39
CA LYS A 53 -11.16 24.12 6.66
C LYS A 53 -10.89 22.77 7.31
N LEU A 54 -10.67 21.74 6.51
CA LEU A 54 -10.39 20.40 6.98
C LEU A 54 -9.59 19.66 5.91
N LEU A 55 -8.56 18.93 6.34
CA LEU A 55 -7.83 17.94 5.56
C LEU A 55 -7.51 16.80 6.50
N GLU A 56 -8.17 15.65 6.30
CA GLU A 56 -8.03 14.47 7.15
C GLU A 56 -7.80 13.21 6.32
N LEU A 57 -6.91 12.36 6.78
CA LEU A 57 -6.69 11.06 6.15
C LEU A 57 -7.93 10.19 6.31
N VAL A 58 -8.38 9.60 5.21
CA VAL A 58 -9.48 8.63 5.21
C VAL A 58 -8.96 7.24 5.60
N HIS A 59 -7.78 6.89 5.10
CA HIS A 59 -7.12 5.61 5.35
C HIS A 59 -5.61 5.79 5.34
N ARG A 60 -4.87 4.70 5.43
CA ARG A 60 -3.42 4.73 5.54
C ARG A 60 -2.77 3.82 4.52
N LEU A 61 -1.57 4.20 4.10
CA LEU A 61 -0.62 3.37 3.37
C LEU A 61 0.70 3.35 4.14
N ASP A 62 1.45 2.26 4.02
CA ASP A 62 2.80 2.20 4.58
C ASP A 62 3.69 3.26 3.93
N ARG A 63 4.71 3.71 4.64
CA ARG A 63 5.65 4.72 4.15
C ARG A 63 6.21 4.37 2.77
N GLU A 64 6.61 3.11 2.58
CA GLU A 64 7.26 2.64 1.36
C GLU A 64 6.26 2.23 0.26
N THR A 65 4.97 2.23 0.56
CA THR A 65 3.92 1.95 -0.42
C THR A 65 3.56 3.22 -1.18
N SER A 66 3.52 3.13 -2.50
CA SER A 66 3.07 4.22 -3.37
C SER A 66 1.61 4.02 -3.79
N GLY A 67 1.00 5.07 -4.30
CA GLY A 67 -0.30 5.00 -4.97
C GLY A 67 -1.42 5.76 -4.29
N ILE A 68 -2.64 5.30 -4.48
CA ILE A 68 -3.85 6.05 -4.17
C ILE A 68 -4.04 6.25 -2.67
N LEU A 69 -4.12 7.52 -2.25
CA LEU A 69 -4.41 7.90 -0.88
C LEU A 69 -5.56 8.94 -0.90
N LEU A 70 -6.65 8.62 -0.18
CA LEU A 70 -7.79 9.52 -0.05
C LEU A 70 -7.62 10.46 1.15
N VAL A 71 -7.96 11.72 0.93
CA VAL A 71 -7.99 12.77 1.95
C VAL A 71 -9.38 13.42 1.92
N ALA A 72 -10.04 13.50 3.07
CA ALA A 72 -11.34 14.16 3.18
C ALA A 72 -11.16 15.66 3.37
N LYS A 73 -12.03 16.42 2.73
CA LYS A 73 -12.10 17.89 2.83
C LYS A 73 -13.31 18.35 3.66
N LYS A 74 -14.19 17.42 4.03
CA LYS A 74 -15.36 17.65 4.89
C LYS A 74 -15.50 16.49 5.88
N ARG A 75 -15.96 16.79 7.08
CA ARG A 75 -16.15 15.78 8.13
C ARG A 75 -17.20 14.73 7.74
N SER A 76 -18.29 15.15 7.09
CA SER A 76 -19.31 14.22 6.59
C SER A 76 -18.74 13.24 5.57
N ALA A 77 -17.87 13.72 4.69
CA ALA A 77 -17.19 12.87 3.70
C ALA A 77 -16.24 11.89 4.39
N LEU A 78 -15.47 12.36 5.39
CA LEU A 78 -14.58 11.51 6.16
C LEU A 78 -15.33 10.33 6.78
N LYS A 79 -16.43 10.63 7.49
CA LYS A 79 -17.24 9.60 8.15
C LYS A 79 -17.82 8.62 7.14
N HIS A 80 -18.40 9.12 6.06
CA HIS A 80 -19.06 8.30 5.06
C HIS A 80 -18.10 7.30 4.41
N VAL A 81 -16.91 7.75 4.01
CA VAL A 81 -15.94 6.89 3.35
C VAL A 81 -15.26 5.95 4.34
N GLN A 82 -14.96 6.41 5.56
CA GLN A 82 -14.44 5.52 6.61
C GLN A 82 -15.42 4.40 6.94
N ASP A 83 -16.73 4.68 6.98
CA ASP A 83 -17.76 3.66 7.17
C ASP A 83 -17.73 2.61 6.04
N GLN A 84 -17.55 3.05 4.79
CA GLN A 84 -17.40 2.12 3.66
C GLN A 84 -16.20 1.20 3.83
N PHE A 85 -15.05 1.73 4.26
CA PHE A 85 -13.87 0.91 4.53
C PHE A 85 -14.13 -0.11 5.65
N ARG A 86 -14.75 0.31 6.72
CA ARG A 86 -15.08 -0.56 7.87
C ARG A 86 -16.04 -1.65 7.47
N GLU A 87 -17.04 -1.35 6.65
CA GLU A 87 -18.07 -2.29 6.20
C GLU A 87 -17.66 -3.09 4.97
N ARG A 88 -16.41 -2.92 4.50
CA ARG A 88 -15.83 -3.63 3.36
C ARG A 88 -16.60 -3.40 2.05
N GLU A 89 -17.12 -2.20 1.86
CA GLU A 89 -17.83 -1.77 0.67
C GLU A 89 -16.93 -1.16 -0.38
N THR A 90 -15.62 -1.08 -0.10
CA THR A 90 -14.62 -0.56 -1.02
C THR A 90 -13.88 -1.70 -1.71
N GLY A 91 -13.33 -1.42 -2.90
CA GLY A 91 -12.40 -2.31 -3.57
C GLY A 91 -11.01 -1.72 -3.55
N LYS A 92 -10.06 -2.37 -2.86
CA LYS A 92 -8.67 -1.94 -2.79
C LYS A 92 -7.78 -2.99 -3.43
N THR A 93 -7.16 -2.65 -4.56
CA THR A 93 -6.27 -3.56 -5.30
C THR A 93 -4.89 -2.94 -5.44
N TYR A 94 -3.88 -3.76 -5.11
CA TYR A 94 -2.48 -3.39 -5.14
C TYR A 94 -1.77 -4.20 -6.22
N LEU A 95 -0.64 -3.68 -6.69
CA LEU A 95 0.32 -4.44 -7.47
C LEU A 95 1.52 -4.74 -6.58
N ALA A 96 1.91 -6.01 -6.53
CA ALA A 96 3.04 -6.48 -5.73
C ALA A 96 3.91 -7.43 -6.55
N LEU A 97 5.21 -7.20 -6.57
CA LEU A 97 6.17 -8.13 -7.17
C LEU A 97 6.75 -9.00 -6.08
N VAL A 98 6.63 -10.32 -6.21
CA VAL A 98 7.07 -11.27 -5.20
C VAL A 98 8.14 -12.22 -5.72
N GLN A 99 8.93 -12.77 -4.81
CA GLN A 99 9.98 -13.75 -5.11
C GLN A 99 9.38 -15.07 -5.56
N GLY A 100 9.95 -15.66 -6.59
CA GLY A 100 9.63 -17.01 -7.05
C GLY A 100 8.34 -17.10 -7.83
N GLN A 101 7.89 -18.34 -7.99
CA GLN A 101 6.67 -18.64 -8.74
C GLN A 101 5.49 -18.80 -7.79
N TRP A 102 4.56 -17.86 -7.86
CA TRP A 102 3.35 -17.94 -7.04
C TRP A 102 2.52 -19.15 -7.44
N PRO A 103 2.04 -19.95 -6.46
CA PRO A 103 1.19 -21.11 -6.76
C PRO A 103 -0.11 -20.67 -7.44
N GLU A 104 -0.39 -21.21 -8.62
CA GLU A 104 -1.52 -20.79 -9.44
C GLU A 104 -2.88 -20.97 -8.75
N LYS A 105 -2.98 -21.99 -7.90
CA LYS A 105 -4.21 -22.29 -7.18
C LYS A 105 -4.40 -21.48 -5.89
N LEU A 106 -3.38 -20.78 -5.44
CA LEU A 106 -3.46 -20.00 -4.20
C LEU A 106 -4.05 -18.62 -4.48
N LYS A 107 -5.36 -18.49 -4.31
CA LYS A 107 -6.12 -17.27 -4.62
C LYS A 107 -6.61 -16.52 -3.40
N VAL A 108 -6.59 -17.15 -2.23
CA VAL A 108 -7.07 -16.57 -0.98
C VAL A 108 -6.11 -16.92 0.14
N ILE A 109 -5.72 -15.91 0.92
CA ILE A 109 -5.01 -16.11 2.18
C ILE A 109 -5.93 -15.59 3.27
N ASP A 110 -6.44 -16.51 4.10
CA ASP A 110 -7.30 -16.20 5.24
C ASP A 110 -6.57 -16.61 6.50
N SER A 111 -5.68 -15.77 6.96
CA SER A 111 -4.82 -16.03 8.12
C SER A 111 -4.83 -14.83 9.04
N ALA A 112 -5.13 -15.05 10.31
CA ALA A 112 -5.15 -13.99 11.32
C ALA A 112 -3.75 -13.40 11.49
N LEU A 113 -3.70 -12.11 11.80
CA LEU A 113 -2.47 -11.36 12.02
C LEU A 113 -2.39 -10.88 13.47
N HIS A 114 -1.21 -10.96 14.05
CA HIS A 114 -0.91 -10.56 15.42
C HIS A 114 0.18 -9.49 15.40
N LYS A 115 -0.11 -8.32 15.98
CA LYS A 115 0.87 -7.24 16.12
C LYS A 115 1.75 -7.50 17.35
N PHE A 116 3.04 -7.19 17.21
CA PHE A 116 3.97 -7.26 18.32
C PHE A 116 5.04 -6.16 18.19
N LEU A 117 5.77 -5.92 19.25
CA LEU A 117 6.86 -4.94 19.25
C LEU A 117 8.20 -5.67 19.30
N LEU A 118 9.16 -5.19 18.49
CA LEU A 118 10.55 -5.58 18.63
C LEU A 118 11.15 -4.94 19.90
N PRO A 119 12.29 -5.43 20.39
CA PRO A 119 12.93 -4.86 21.59
C PRO A 119 13.19 -3.35 21.50
N ASP A 120 13.40 -2.82 20.29
CA ASP A 120 13.59 -1.38 20.05
C ASP A 120 12.28 -0.59 19.97
N GLY A 121 11.12 -1.24 20.16
CA GLY A 121 9.80 -0.62 20.07
C GLY A 121 9.22 -0.58 18.66
N GLU A 122 9.93 -1.09 17.66
CA GLU A 122 9.43 -1.12 16.30
C GLU A 122 8.27 -2.12 16.16
N ARG A 123 7.23 -1.70 15.44
CA ARG A 123 6.05 -2.55 15.21
C ARG A 123 6.32 -3.58 14.15
N ARG A 124 5.89 -4.81 14.43
CA ARG A 124 5.92 -5.94 13.50
C ARG A 124 4.60 -6.68 13.55
N VAL A 125 4.37 -7.51 12.55
CA VAL A 125 3.17 -8.34 12.44
C VAL A 125 3.59 -9.74 12.01
N ARG A 126 2.89 -10.74 12.53
CA ARG A 126 3.09 -12.14 12.13
C ARG A 126 1.76 -12.82 11.90
N VAL A 127 1.76 -13.86 11.09
CA VAL A 127 0.62 -14.76 10.96
C VAL A 127 0.47 -15.54 12.26
N THR A 128 -0.78 -15.70 12.71
CA THR A 128 -1.12 -16.46 13.90
C THR A 128 -2.31 -17.36 13.62
N SER A 129 -2.61 -18.23 14.59
CA SER A 129 -3.81 -19.08 14.52
C SER A 129 -5.08 -18.23 14.56
N ASN A 130 -6.12 -18.67 13.85
CA ASN A 130 -7.44 -18.03 13.92
C ASN A 130 -8.08 -18.15 15.30
N ASP A 131 -7.53 -19.01 16.16
CA ASP A 131 -7.96 -19.17 17.56
C ASP A 131 -7.22 -18.23 18.52
N ASP A 132 -6.22 -17.49 18.06
CA ASP A 132 -5.49 -16.52 18.88
C ASP A 132 -6.45 -15.38 19.29
N PRO A 133 -6.68 -15.17 20.60
CA PRO A 133 -7.60 -14.10 21.06
C PRO A 133 -7.10 -12.71 20.70
N ASP A 134 -5.79 -12.52 20.48
CA ASP A 134 -5.18 -11.26 20.07
C ASP A 134 -4.98 -11.17 18.56
N GLY A 135 -5.36 -12.21 17.82
CA GLY A 135 -5.27 -12.24 16.38
C GLY A 135 -6.40 -11.46 15.72
N MET A 136 -6.08 -10.76 14.63
CA MET A 136 -7.04 -10.02 13.83
C MET A 136 -7.29 -10.74 12.53
N ARG A 137 -8.54 -11.14 12.27
CA ARG A 137 -8.90 -11.79 11.00
C ARG A 137 -8.47 -10.93 9.82
N SER A 138 -7.81 -11.55 8.85
CA SER A 138 -7.22 -10.86 7.71
C SER A 138 -7.38 -11.69 6.45
N ILE A 139 -7.98 -11.10 5.43
CA ILE A 139 -8.30 -11.79 4.17
C ILE A 139 -7.65 -11.03 3.01
N THR A 140 -6.80 -11.74 2.27
CA THR A 140 -6.12 -11.22 1.08
C THR A 140 -6.44 -12.09 -0.11
N LEU A 141 -6.89 -11.47 -1.20
CA LEU A 141 -7.15 -12.16 -2.47
C LEU A 141 -6.00 -11.92 -3.42
N VAL A 142 -5.57 -12.95 -4.12
CA VAL A 142 -4.40 -12.87 -5.01
C VAL A 142 -4.76 -13.38 -6.40
N LYS A 143 -4.34 -12.61 -7.41
CA LYS A 143 -4.43 -12.97 -8.82
C LYS A 143 -3.06 -12.73 -9.46
N VAL A 144 -2.58 -13.71 -10.22
CA VAL A 144 -1.31 -13.54 -10.96
C VAL A 144 -1.57 -12.63 -12.16
N ALA A 145 -0.80 -11.54 -12.26
CA ALA A 145 -0.83 -10.65 -13.41
C ALA A 145 0.16 -11.08 -14.48
N GLU A 146 1.41 -11.31 -14.08
CA GLU A 146 2.47 -11.78 -14.98
C GLU A 146 3.48 -12.64 -14.24
N ARG A 147 4.05 -13.62 -14.93
CA ARG A 147 5.07 -14.53 -14.39
C ARG A 147 6.39 -14.37 -15.14
N TRP A 148 7.50 -14.39 -14.40
CA TRP A 148 8.85 -14.46 -14.94
C TRP A 148 9.60 -15.57 -14.20
N ASP A 149 10.81 -15.90 -14.64
CA ASP A 149 11.55 -17.05 -14.11
C ASP A 149 11.77 -16.98 -12.59
N THR A 150 12.07 -15.80 -12.04
CA THR A 150 12.47 -15.64 -10.65
C THR A 150 11.47 -14.88 -9.79
N CYS A 151 10.43 -14.33 -10.40
CA CYS A 151 9.45 -13.50 -9.67
C CYS A 151 8.09 -13.49 -10.35
N THR A 152 7.08 -13.06 -9.61
CA THR A 152 5.69 -13.00 -10.07
C THR A 152 5.09 -11.65 -9.73
N LEU A 153 4.43 -11.02 -10.71
CA LEU A 153 3.65 -9.80 -10.45
C LEU A 153 2.22 -10.20 -10.10
N LEU A 154 1.76 -9.73 -8.94
CA LEU A 154 0.45 -10.07 -8.41
C LEU A 154 -0.47 -8.86 -8.36
N GLU A 155 -1.74 -9.07 -8.67
CA GLU A 155 -2.83 -8.18 -8.29
C GLU A 155 -3.37 -8.68 -6.94
N VAL A 156 -3.31 -7.84 -5.92
CA VAL A 156 -3.66 -8.21 -4.55
C VAL A 156 -4.83 -7.35 -4.08
N THR A 157 -5.95 -7.97 -3.77
CA THR A 157 -7.14 -7.28 -3.26
C THR A 157 -7.32 -7.61 -1.79
N ILE A 158 -7.46 -6.58 -0.95
CA ILE A 158 -7.65 -6.79 0.48
C ILE A 158 -9.10 -6.51 0.87
N LYS A 159 -9.66 -7.42 1.69
CA LYS A 159 -11.00 -7.29 2.28
C LYS A 159 -10.94 -6.72 3.70
N THR A 160 -9.78 -6.78 4.31
CA THR A 160 -9.46 -6.15 5.60
C THR A 160 -8.24 -5.27 5.38
N GLY A 161 -7.99 -4.31 6.25
CA GLY A 161 -6.86 -3.38 6.10
C GLY A 161 -5.93 -3.40 7.31
N ARG A 162 -5.46 -4.58 7.72
CA ARG A 162 -4.57 -4.70 8.88
C ARG A 162 -3.15 -4.21 8.55
N THR A 163 -2.45 -3.74 9.58
CA THR A 163 -1.06 -3.28 9.47
C THR A 163 -0.20 -4.34 8.77
N HIS A 164 0.55 -3.95 7.77
CA HIS A 164 1.46 -4.80 7.00
C HIS A 164 0.82 -6.07 6.41
N GLN A 165 -0.51 -6.09 6.25
CA GLN A 165 -1.25 -7.29 5.90
C GLN A 165 -0.72 -7.99 4.64
N ILE A 166 -0.62 -7.28 3.54
CA ILE A 166 -0.15 -7.87 2.26
C ILE A 166 1.26 -8.40 2.42
N ARG A 167 2.14 -7.61 3.02
CA ARG A 167 3.55 -7.94 3.19
C ARG A 167 3.74 -9.24 3.96
N VAL A 168 3.04 -9.37 5.10
CA VAL A 168 3.13 -10.55 5.96
C VAL A 168 2.45 -11.75 5.34
N HIS A 169 1.26 -11.57 4.73
CA HIS A 169 0.56 -12.67 4.05
C HIS A 169 1.41 -13.28 2.94
N LEU A 170 1.98 -12.46 2.06
CA LEU A 170 2.77 -12.96 0.94
C LEU A 170 4.07 -13.62 1.43
N ALA A 171 4.74 -13.02 2.40
CA ALA A 171 5.95 -13.60 2.99
C ALA A 171 5.66 -14.93 3.68
N SER A 172 4.52 -15.07 4.35
CA SER A 172 4.12 -16.30 5.03
C SER A 172 3.93 -17.48 4.08
N GLN A 173 3.68 -17.21 2.80
CA GLN A 173 3.56 -18.22 1.76
C GLN A 173 4.90 -18.53 1.07
N GLY A 174 6.00 -17.97 1.57
CA GLY A 174 7.32 -18.17 0.97
C GLY A 174 7.62 -17.28 -0.22
N HIS A 175 6.82 -16.24 -0.45
CA HIS A 175 6.93 -15.32 -1.58
C HIS A 175 6.94 -13.87 -1.12
N PRO A 176 8.04 -13.43 -0.45
CA PRO A 176 8.11 -12.05 0.05
C PRO A 176 8.13 -11.04 -1.07
N ILE A 177 7.69 -9.82 -0.76
CA ILE A 177 7.68 -8.72 -1.71
C ILE A 177 9.11 -8.25 -1.98
N ALA A 178 9.41 -8.00 -3.25
CA ALA A 178 10.68 -7.44 -3.69
C ALA A 178 10.95 -6.11 -2.98
N GLY A 179 12.11 -6.00 -2.35
CA GLY A 179 12.54 -4.77 -1.69
C GLY A 179 11.92 -4.52 -0.32
N ASP A 180 11.17 -5.49 0.24
CA ASP A 180 10.63 -5.35 1.59
C ASP A 180 11.75 -5.51 2.62
N ASP A 181 12.04 -4.42 3.35
CA ASP A 181 13.14 -4.36 4.32
C ASP A 181 12.79 -4.94 5.69
N LYS A 182 11.54 -5.39 5.89
CA LYS A 182 11.07 -5.95 7.17
C LYS A 182 10.72 -7.43 7.08
N TYR A 183 10.01 -7.84 6.05
CA TYR A 183 9.51 -9.21 5.86
C TYR A 183 10.08 -9.89 4.62
N GLY A 184 10.96 -9.21 3.90
CA GLY A 184 11.49 -9.68 2.63
C GLY A 184 12.67 -10.64 2.76
N ASP A 185 13.16 -11.07 1.62
CA ASP A 185 14.42 -11.80 1.50
C ASP A 185 15.54 -10.77 1.31
N PHE A 186 16.36 -10.56 2.33
CA PHE A 186 17.37 -9.51 2.35
C PHE A 186 18.50 -9.76 1.36
N GLU A 187 18.86 -11.02 1.10
CA GLU A 187 19.87 -11.34 0.08
C GLU A 187 19.34 -11.03 -1.33
N TRP A 188 18.11 -11.41 -1.60
CA TRP A 188 17.45 -11.05 -2.85
C TRP A 188 17.33 -9.52 -3.01
N ASN A 189 16.98 -8.82 -1.93
CA ASN A 189 16.88 -7.36 -1.95
C ASN A 189 18.20 -6.69 -2.31
N LYS A 190 19.33 -7.22 -1.86
CA LYS A 190 20.66 -6.72 -2.25
C LYS A 190 20.90 -6.89 -3.77
N ALA A 191 20.53 -8.05 -4.30
CA ALA A 191 20.64 -8.29 -5.74
C ALA A 191 19.73 -7.35 -6.53
N LEU A 192 18.49 -7.12 -6.05
CA LEU A 192 17.55 -6.21 -6.67
C LEU A 192 18.08 -4.77 -6.71
N GLN A 193 18.72 -4.31 -5.63
CA GLN A 193 19.32 -2.98 -5.58
C GLN A 193 20.38 -2.80 -6.67
N LYS A 194 21.19 -3.80 -6.92
CA LYS A 194 22.18 -3.78 -8.00
C LYS A 194 21.54 -3.71 -9.39
N GLN A 195 20.30 -4.20 -9.51
CA GLN A 195 19.52 -4.17 -10.74
C GLN A 195 18.67 -2.91 -10.88
N GLY A 196 18.75 -2.00 -9.90
CA GLY A 196 18.04 -0.73 -9.94
C GLY A 196 16.75 -0.64 -9.14
N LEU A 197 16.30 -1.74 -8.50
CA LEU A 197 15.11 -1.71 -7.63
C LEU A 197 15.54 -1.41 -6.19
N LYS A 198 15.31 -0.17 -5.76
CA LYS A 198 15.77 0.36 -4.47
C LYS A 198 14.64 0.63 -3.49
N ARG A 199 13.44 0.17 -3.77
CA ARG A 199 12.25 0.34 -2.93
C ARG A 199 11.40 -0.93 -2.94
N MET A 200 10.51 -1.05 -1.94
CA MET A 200 9.51 -2.12 -1.90
C MET A 200 8.57 -2.01 -3.10
N PHE A 201 8.36 -3.12 -3.81
CA PHE A 201 7.46 -3.17 -4.95
C PHE A 201 6.03 -3.46 -4.49
N LEU A 202 5.41 -2.46 -3.87
CA LEU A 202 4.01 -2.49 -3.45
C LEU A 202 3.37 -1.15 -3.78
N HIS A 203 2.30 -1.20 -4.59
CA HIS A 203 1.67 -0.01 -5.14
C HIS A 203 0.15 -0.11 -5.03
N ALA A 204 -0.50 0.87 -4.41
CA ALA A 204 -1.95 0.99 -4.31
C ALA A 204 -2.49 1.45 -5.67
N TRP A 205 -2.89 0.49 -6.49
CA TRP A 205 -3.12 0.64 -7.92
C TRP A 205 -4.54 1.05 -8.28
N ARG A 206 -5.54 0.41 -7.65
CA ARG A 206 -6.96 0.70 -7.91
C ARG A 206 -7.74 0.85 -6.62
N LEU A 207 -8.67 1.78 -6.62
CA LEU A 207 -9.56 2.01 -5.50
C LEU A 207 -10.97 2.25 -6.03
N GLN A 208 -11.95 1.49 -5.51
CA GLN A 208 -13.36 1.70 -5.78
C GLN A 208 -14.09 2.04 -4.50
N PHE A 209 -14.91 3.07 -4.55
CA PHE A 209 -15.72 3.51 -3.42
C PHE A 209 -16.93 4.31 -3.92
N THR A 210 -17.92 4.52 -3.04
CA THR A 210 -19.06 5.35 -3.35
C THR A 210 -18.79 6.78 -2.92
N HIS A 211 -18.96 7.73 -3.83
CA HIS A 211 -18.73 9.15 -3.55
C HIS A 211 -19.69 9.62 -2.46
N PRO A 212 -19.19 10.25 -1.37
CA PRO A 212 -20.03 10.60 -0.22
C PRO A 212 -21.06 11.70 -0.48
N ALA A 213 -20.87 12.53 -1.51
CA ALA A 213 -21.80 13.61 -1.84
C ALA A 213 -22.75 13.22 -2.97
N THR A 214 -22.30 12.48 -3.98
CA THR A 214 -23.09 12.19 -5.19
C THR A 214 -23.73 10.81 -5.18
N GLY A 215 -23.24 9.88 -4.34
CA GLY A 215 -23.68 8.50 -4.32
C GLY A 215 -23.20 7.66 -5.51
N LYS A 216 -22.40 8.24 -6.39
CA LYS A 216 -21.86 7.52 -7.57
C LYS A 216 -20.70 6.64 -7.18
N ARG A 217 -20.62 5.47 -7.84
CA ARG A 217 -19.45 4.60 -7.67
C ARG A 217 -18.27 5.18 -8.42
N ILE A 218 -17.19 5.44 -7.70
CA ILE A 218 -15.94 6.00 -8.22
C ILE A 218 -14.92 4.88 -8.34
N GLU A 219 -14.24 4.81 -9.46
CA GLU A 219 -13.07 3.95 -9.65
C GLU A 219 -11.86 4.83 -9.96
N LEU A 220 -10.85 4.76 -9.10
CA LEU A 220 -9.56 5.46 -9.28
C LEU A 220 -8.49 4.45 -9.67
N LYS A 221 -7.58 4.89 -10.52
CA LYS A 221 -6.42 4.11 -10.95
C LYS A 221 -5.17 4.98 -10.87
N SER A 222 -4.13 4.42 -10.28
CA SER A 222 -2.79 5.01 -10.28
C SER A 222 -1.84 4.06 -10.99
N ASN A 223 -1.31 4.48 -12.13
CA ASN A 223 -0.36 3.67 -12.89
C ASN A 223 0.91 3.42 -12.06
N LEU A 224 1.63 2.33 -12.35
CA LEU A 224 2.92 2.07 -11.72
C LEU A 224 3.82 3.30 -11.87
N PRO A 225 4.44 3.76 -10.78
CA PRO A 225 5.41 4.84 -10.87
C PRO A 225 6.61 4.42 -11.72
N PRO A 226 7.32 5.40 -12.33
CA PRO A 226 8.41 5.10 -13.26
C PRO A 226 9.47 4.13 -12.73
N GLU A 227 9.86 4.24 -11.47
CA GLU A 227 10.88 3.37 -10.87
C GLU A 227 10.43 1.91 -10.78
N LEU A 228 9.14 1.65 -10.61
CA LEU A 228 8.60 0.29 -10.63
C LEU A 228 8.40 -0.21 -12.05
N GLN A 229 7.91 0.64 -12.95
CA GLN A 229 7.72 0.29 -14.34
C GLN A 229 9.06 -0.04 -15.02
N LEU A 230 10.12 0.70 -14.73
CA LEU A 230 11.45 0.43 -15.23
C LEU A 230 11.94 -0.95 -14.80
N TYR A 231 11.67 -1.34 -13.56
CA TYR A 231 12.08 -2.67 -13.10
C TYR A 231 11.28 -3.77 -13.80
N VAL A 232 9.98 -3.58 -14.01
CA VAL A 232 9.16 -4.53 -14.79
C VAL A 232 9.74 -4.68 -16.21
N ASN A 233 10.09 -3.58 -16.86
CA ASN A 233 10.69 -3.60 -18.18
C ASN A 233 12.04 -4.34 -18.20
N HIS A 234 12.84 -4.15 -17.14
CA HIS A 234 14.11 -4.86 -16.96
C HIS A 234 13.89 -6.38 -16.87
N VAL A 235 12.94 -6.82 -16.06
CA VAL A 235 12.63 -8.25 -15.91
C VAL A 235 12.12 -8.82 -17.23
N LYS A 236 11.25 -8.11 -17.94
CA LYS A 236 10.73 -8.54 -19.25
C LYS A 236 11.86 -8.72 -20.27
N SER A 237 12.85 -7.83 -20.27
CA SER A 237 13.98 -7.90 -21.20
C SER A 237 14.89 -9.09 -20.93
N LYS A 238 14.88 -9.63 -19.72
CA LYS A 238 15.69 -10.77 -19.29
C LYS A 238 14.95 -12.10 -19.38
N SER A 239 13.64 -12.09 -19.63
CA SER A 239 12.84 -13.29 -19.72
C SER A 239 13.10 -14.02 -21.04
N THR A 240 13.15 -15.37 -20.98
CA THR A 240 13.19 -16.20 -22.17
C THR A 240 11.89 -15.99 -22.94
N PRO A 241 11.94 -15.65 -24.25
CA PRO A 241 10.71 -15.54 -25.02
C PRO A 241 9.94 -16.87 -25.00
N PRO A 242 8.59 -16.84 -24.99
CA PRO A 242 7.82 -18.07 -25.05
C PRO A 242 8.20 -18.86 -26.29
N SER A 243 8.35 -20.19 -26.13
CA SER A 243 8.64 -21.09 -27.25
C SER A 243 7.47 -21.01 -28.23
N VAL A 244 7.81 -20.76 -29.51
CA VAL A 244 6.83 -20.74 -30.59
C VAL A 244 6.46 -22.17 -30.94
#